data_a2dce8c06eb8186d733c8092975cab60
#
_entry.id   a2dce8c06eb8186d733c8092975cab60
#
_cell.length_a   1.000
_cell.length_b   1.000
_cell.length_c   1.000
_cell.angle_alpha   90.00
_cell.angle_beta   90.00
_cell.angle_gamma   90.00
#
_symmetry.space_group_name_H-M   'P 1'
#
loop_
_entity.id
_entity.type
_entity.pdbx_description
1 polymer ?
#
loop_
_entity_poly.entity_id
_entity_poly.type
_entity_poly.pdbx_seq_one_letter_code
_entity_poly.pdbx_strand_id
1 'polypeptide(L)'
;DFGNVSVYLTIKKNNKKKFIYYKKIIKLLNSVQKIKTKRIKTFLGSIYKVPKYSKKILLNEAKLFLDWYVPKKIKKKNQNLLKKKLVLVLKSLINKIKFSNQTFVHRDFHVSNLMIKNKKLCLIDSQDAVFGNIAYDLASLIDDVRLKTSKRFKQDIFEEYIKTNKKMHIENFKNDFEILSVLRNLKIIGIFTRLSIRDKKHNYLKFIPYAWKLIEQRTEK
;
A
#
# COMPACT_ATOMS: atom_id res chain seq x y z
N ASP A 1 0.06 -14.21 21.09
CA ASP A 1 -0.06 -12.77 21.29
C ASP A 1 1.27 -12.08 21.03
N PHE A 2 1.28 -11.00 20.24
CA PHE A 2 2.46 -10.18 19.92
C PHE A 2 2.58 -8.94 20.84
N GLY A 3 1.67 -8.77 21.79
CA GLY A 3 1.60 -7.60 22.66
C GLY A 3 1.13 -6.33 21.94
N ASN A 4 1.34 -5.16 22.58
CA ASN A 4 0.83 -3.87 22.11
C ASN A 4 1.91 -2.94 21.53
N VAL A 5 3.15 -3.44 21.31
CA VAL A 5 4.26 -2.61 20.85
C VAL A 5 4.38 -2.69 19.34
N SER A 6 3.73 -1.76 18.63
CA SER A 6 3.93 -1.62 17.20
C SER A 6 5.14 -0.73 16.86
N VAL A 7 5.70 -0.94 15.66
CA VAL A 7 6.75 -0.06 15.13
C VAL A 7 6.24 1.39 15.01
N TYR A 8 4.97 1.57 14.66
CA TYR A 8 4.34 2.90 14.61
C TYR A 8 4.48 3.65 15.94
N LEU A 9 4.09 3.02 17.05
CA LEU A 9 4.18 3.64 18.38
C LEU A 9 5.63 3.90 18.79
N THR A 10 6.53 2.97 18.47
CA THR A 10 7.97 3.09 18.78
C THR A 10 8.62 4.27 18.04
N ILE A 11 8.33 4.41 16.74
CA ILE A 11 8.84 5.52 15.93
C ILE A 11 8.24 6.85 16.38
N LYS A 12 6.95 6.87 16.75
CA LYS A 12 6.28 8.09 17.25
C LYS A 12 6.90 8.58 18.55
N LYS A 13 7.31 7.66 19.44
CA LYS A 13 8.01 8.00 20.70
C LYS A 13 9.46 8.44 20.46
N ASN A 14 10.16 7.84 19.51
CA ASN A 14 11.59 8.13 19.25
C ASN A 14 11.86 8.19 17.74
N ASN A 15 11.75 9.40 17.18
CA ASN A 15 11.96 9.63 15.74
C ASN A 15 13.44 9.45 15.31
N LYS A 16 14.42 9.59 16.21
CA LYS A 16 15.86 9.42 15.89
C LYS A 16 16.18 8.01 15.39
N LYS A 17 15.48 6.99 15.88
CA LYS A 17 15.69 5.58 15.49
C LYS A 17 14.88 5.15 14.26
N LYS A 18 14.09 6.04 13.66
CA LYS A 18 13.17 5.73 12.57
C LYS A 18 13.86 5.06 11.38
N PHE A 19 14.98 5.60 10.90
CA PHE A 19 15.70 5.04 9.75
C PHE A 19 16.24 3.62 10.04
N ILE A 20 16.70 3.36 11.25
CA ILE A 20 17.17 2.03 11.69
C ILE A 20 16.02 1.01 11.62
N TYR A 21 14.81 1.39 12.09
CA TYR A 21 13.65 0.52 11.98
C TYR A 21 13.27 0.24 10.51
N TYR A 22 13.28 1.26 9.66
CA TYR A 22 12.96 1.08 8.25
C TYR A 22 13.95 0.16 7.53
N LYS A 23 15.25 0.22 7.84
CA LYS A 23 16.23 -0.77 7.33
C LYS A 23 15.89 -2.20 7.74
N LYS A 24 15.48 -2.43 9.01
CA LYS A 24 15.02 -3.74 9.47
C LYS A 24 13.74 -4.17 8.76
N ILE A 25 12.81 -3.24 8.52
CA ILE A 25 11.55 -3.49 7.80
C ILE A 25 11.82 -3.87 6.33
N ILE A 26 12.77 -3.21 5.65
CA ILE A 26 13.18 -3.59 4.29
C ILE A 26 13.73 -5.02 4.25
N LYS A 27 14.55 -5.41 5.23
CA LYS A 27 15.03 -6.80 5.32
C LYS A 27 13.89 -7.79 5.50
N LEU A 28 12.90 -7.47 6.34
CA LEU A 28 11.70 -8.28 6.51
C LEU A 28 10.89 -8.34 5.21
N LEU A 29 10.68 -7.20 4.53
CA LEU A 29 9.96 -7.13 3.25
C LEU A 29 10.62 -8.04 2.21
N ASN A 30 11.95 -7.96 2.06
CA ASN A 30 12.69 -8.83 1.15
C ASN A 30 12.52 -10.33 1.49
N SER A 31 12.42 -10.68 2.77
CA SER A 31 12.15 -12.05 3.20
C SER A 31 10.73 -12.50 2.87
N VAL A 32 9.74 -11.65 3.12
CA VAL A 32 8.33 -11.89 2.78
C VAL A 32 8.14 -12.05 1.26
N GLN A 33 8.80 -11.24 0.46
CA GLN A 33 8.75 -11.29 -1.01
C GLN A 33 9.37 -12.57 -1.61
N LYS A 34 10.19 -13.30 -0.85
CA LYS A 34 10.74 -14.61 -1.26
C LYS A 34 9.77 -15.77 -1.09
N ILE A 35 8.64 -15.58 -0.43
CA ILE A 35 7.62 -16.61 -0.25
C ILE A 35 7.09 -17.04 -1.64
N LYS A 36 7.16 -18.35 -1.92
CA LYS A 36 6.69 -18.96 -3.19
C LYS A 36 5.46 -19.84 -3.01
N THR A 37 5.08 -20.11 -1.77
CA THR A 37 3.95 -20.99 -1.43
C THR A 37 2.64 -20.39 -1.93
N LYS A 38 2.05 -21.02 -2.93
CA LYS A 38 0.78 -20.58 -3.56
C LYS A 38 -0.44 -21.33 -3.04
N ARG A 39 -0.25 -22.44 -2.34
CA ARG A 39 -1.31 -23.30 -1.79
C ARG A 39 -0.99 -23.60 -0.35
N ILE A 40 -1.94 -23.41 0.53
CA ILE A 40 -1.79 -23.60 1.97
C ILE A 40 -2.88 -24.58 2.41
N LYS A 41 -2.49 -25.66 3.11
CA LYS A 41 -3.45 -26.55 3.77
C LYS A 41 -4.04 -25.81 4.96
N THR A 42 -5.35 -25.67 4.99
CA THR A 42 -6.05 -25.05 6.13
C THR A 42 -6.12 -26.01 7.30
N PHE A 43 -6.46 -25.50 8.49
CA PHE A 43 -6.66 -26.32 9.67
C PHE A 43 -7.74 -27.42 9.44
N LEU A 44 -8.77 -27.11 8.67
CA LEU A 44 -9.84 -28.04 8.31
C LEU A 44 -9.49 -29.00 7.16
N GLY A 45 -8.22 -29.05 6.74
CA GLY A 45 -7.73 -29.94 5.68
C GLY A 45 -7.99 -29.47 4.25
N SER A 46 -8.75 -28.42 4.02
CA SER A 46 -8.97 -27.85 2.69
C SER A 46 -7.72 -27.13 2.18
N ILE A 47 -7.63 -26.92 0.85
CA ILE A 47 -6.52 -26.19 0.24
C ILE A 47 -6.95 -24.76 -0.07
N TYR A 48 -6.35 -23.80 0.61
CA TYR A 48 -6.47 -22.39 0.27
C TYR A 48 -5.43 -22.02 -0.81
N LYS A 49 -5.90 -21.45 -1.91
CA LYS A 49 -5.04 -20.93 -2.99
C LYS A 49 -4.90 -19.42 -2.82
N VAL A 50 -3.68 -18.95 -2.54
CA VAL A 50 -3.39 -17.51 -2.46
C VAL A 50 -3.73 -16.84 -3.79
N PRO A 51 -4.62 -15.84 -3.81
CA PRO A 51 -5.10 -15.24 -5.05
C PRO A 51 -4.02 -14.38 -5.73
N LYS A 52 -4.22 -14.11 -7.04
CA LYS A 52 -3.41 -13.15 -7.79
C LYS A 52 -4.03 -11.74 -7.69
N TYR A 53 -3.20 -10.75 -7.49
CA TYR A 53 -3.60 -9.33 -7.50
C TYR A 53 -3.75 -8.83 -8.93
N SER A 54 -4.86 -9.22 -9.59
CA SER A 54 -5.09 -8.93 -11.00
C SER A 54 -5.32 -7.44 -11.26
N LYS A 55 -5.15 -7.01 -12.53
CA LYS A 55 -5.50 -5.67 -12.99
C LYS A 55 -6.97 -5.31 -12.68
N LYS A 56 -7.88 -6.29 -12.75
CA LYS A 56 -9.30 -6.13 -12.40
C LYS A 56 -9.47 -5.79 -10.91
N ILE A 57 -8.73 -6.46 -10.02
CA ILE A 57 -8.79 -6.17 -8.57
C ILE A 57 -8.22 -4.78 -8.28
N LEU A 58 -7.06 -4.42 -8.84
CA LEU A 58 -6.47 -3.08 -8.71
C LEU A 58 -7.44 -1.99 -9.16
N LEU A 59 -8.10 -2.18 -10.32
CA LEU A 59 -9.09 -1.23 -10.83
C LEU A 59 -10.29 -1.11 -9.89
N ASN A 60 -10.83 -2.24 -9.40
CA ASN A 60 -11.99 -2.25 -8.52
C ASN A 60 -11.68 -1.55 -7.18
N GLU A 61 -10.48 -1.73 -6.67
CA GLU A 61 -10.04 -1.03 -5.45
C GLU A 61 -9.90 0.48 -5.67
N ALA A 62 -9.26 0.90 -6.77
CA ALA A 62 -9.15 2.31 -7.10
C ALA A 62 -10.52 2.97 -7.36
N LYS A 63 -11.52 2.21 -7.87
CA LYS A 63 -12.89 2.69 -8.04
C LYS A 63 -13.60 3.04 -6.74
N LEU A 64 -13.16 2.55 -5.58
CA LEU A 64 -13.70 2.98 -4.29
C LEU A 64 -13.62 4.51 -4.11
N PHE A 65 -12.61 5.15 -4.69
CA PHE A 65 -12.54 6.61 -4.77
C PHE A 65 -13.71 7.21 -5.56
N LEU A 66 -14.03 6.62 -6.72
CA LEU A 66 -15.12 7.08 -7.59
C LEU A 66 -16.50 6.86 -6.96
N ASP A 67 -16.63 5.78 -6.19
CA ASP A 67 -17.90 5.36 -5.62
C ASP A 67 -18.24 6.11 -4.31
N TRP A 68 -17.24 6.45 -3.52
CA TRP A 68 -17.44 7.05 -2.20
C TRP A 68 -17.01 8.50 -2.09
N TYR A 69 -15.83 8.87 -2.61
CA TYR A 69 -15.30 10.23 -2.46
C TYR A 69 -15.88 11.21 -3.48
N VAL A 70 -15.93 10.81 -4.77
CA VAL A 70 -16.44 11.67 -5.84
C VAL A 70 -17.88 12.14 -5.58
N PRO A 71 -18.84 11.28 -5.18
CA PRO A 71 -20.20 11.72 -4.90
C PRO A 71 -20.31 12.75 -3.77
N LYS A 72 -19.38 12.71 -2.81
CA LYS A 72 -19.34 13.67 -1.70
C LYS A 72 -18.79 15.04 -2.09
N LYS A 73 -18.00 15.12 -3.18
CA LYS A 73 -17.28 16.35 -3.55
C LYS A 73 -17.77 16.99 -4.84
N ILE A 74 -18.41 16.24 -5.71
CA ILE A 74 -18.80 16.69 -7.06
C ILE A 74 -20.31 16.72 -7.20
N LYS A 75 -20.85 17.80 -7.81
CA LYS A 75 -22.31 17.94 -8.08
C LYS A 75 -22.81 16.78 -8.93
N LYS A 76 -24.00 16.25 -8.62
CA LYS A 76 -24.59 15.04 -9.21
C LYS A 76 -24.54 15.04 -10.75
N LYS A 77 -24.86 16.18 -11.40
CA LYS A 77 -24.84 16.33 -12.86
C LYS A 77 -23.49 16.02 -13.52
N ASN A 78 -22.37 16.24 -12.81
CA ASN A 78 -21.02 16.07 -13.34
C ASN A 78 -20.39 14.70 -12.99
N GLN A 79 -21.00 13.93 -12.08
CA GLN A 79 -20.39 12.70 -11.55
C GLN A 79 -20.21 11.62 -12.61
N ASN A 80 -21.22 11.38 -13.47
CA ASN A 80 -21.17 10.30 -14.45
C ASN A 80 -20.08 10.52 -15.49
N LEU A 81 -19.95 11.74 -16.02
CA LEU A 81 -18.91 12.08 -16.99
C LEU A 81 -17.51 11.96 -16.35
N LEU A 82 -17.33 12.50 -15.13
CA LEU A 82 -16.06 12.43 -14.41
C LEU A 82 -15.69 10.97 -14.11
N LYS A 83 -16.62 10.15 -13.61
CA LYS A 83 -16.38 8.73 -13.33
C LYS A 83 -15.95 7.98 -14.61
N LYS A 84 -16.62 8.19 -15.74
CA LYS A 84 -16.22 7.58 -17.02
C LYS A 84 -14.79 7.95 -17.40
N LYS A 85 -14.45 9.25 -17.39
CA LYS A 85 -13.10 9.74 -17.71
C LYS A 85 -12.04 9.15 -16.76
N LEU A 86 -12.28 9.18 -15.44
CA LEU A 86 -11.34 8.66 -14.45
C LEU A 86 -11.13 7.14 -14.59
N VAL A 87 -12.16 6.36 -14.92
CA VAL A 87 -12.00 4.92 -15.19
C VAL A 87 -11.06 4.67 -16.36
N LEU A 88 -11.12 5.48 -17.44
CA LEU A 88 -10.19 5.38 -18.57
C LEU A 88 -8.75 5.68 -18.13
N VAL A 89 -8.55 6.75 -17.36
CA VAL A 89 -7.23 7.10 -16.80
C VAL A 89 -6.69 5.97 -15.92
N LEU A 90 -7.50 5.43 -15.00
CA LEU A 90 -7.08 4.32 -14.13
C LEU A 90 -6.70 3.07 -14.92
N LYS A 91 -7.46 2.72 -15.96
CA LYS A 91 -7.13 1.60 -16.87
C LYS A 91 -5.81 1.86 -17.59
N SER A 92 -5.58 3.08 -18.09
CA SER A 92 -4.33 3.48 -18.74
C SER A 92 -3.14 3.33 -17.79
N LEU A 93 -3.24 3.83 -16.56
CA LEU A 93 -2.18 3.69 -15.55
C LEU A 93 -1.88 2.22 -15.24
N ILE A 94 -2.90 1.40 -15.00
CA ILE A 94 -2.74 -0.02 -14.71
C ILE A 94 -2.08 -0.77 -15.86
N ASN A 95 -2.35 -0.37 -17.12
CA ASN A 95 -1.72 -0.97 -18.29
C ASN A 95 -0.23 -0.61 -18.45
N LYS A 96 0.22 0.47 -17.84
CA LYS A 96 1.64 0.89 -17.83
C LYS A 96 2.49 0.13 -16.80
N ILE A 97 1.90 -0.70 -15.94
CA ILE A 97 2.63 -1.53 -14.97
C ILE A 97 3.49 -2.56 -15.72
N LYS A 98 4.76 -2.67 -15.35
CA LYS A 98 5.81 -3.43 -16.05
C LYS A 98 6.04 -4.82 -15.44
N PHE A 99 6.11 -4.93 -14.09
CA PHE A 99 6.37 -6.21 -13.44
C PHE A 99 5.13 -7.09 -13.35
N SER A 100 5.35 -8.40 -13.47
CA SER A 100 4.30 -9.41 -13.33
C SER A 100 3.89 -9.62 -11.86
N ASN A 101 2.67 -10.12 -11.65
CA ASN A 101 2.12 -10.42 -10.33
C ASN A 101 2.59 -11.80 -9.82
N GLN A 102 3.87 -11.92 -9.45
CA GLN A 102 4.50 -13.17 -9.02
C GLN A 102 5.14 -13.10 -7.62
N THR A 103 5.14 -11.93 -7.00
CA THR A 103 5.72 -11.70 -5.68
C THR A 103 4.63 -11.79 -4.63
N PHE A 104 4.93 -12.41 -3.48
CA PHE A 104 4.03 -12.36 -2.33
C PHE A 104 3.88 -10.93 -1.85
N VAL A 105 2.66 -10.45 -1.74
CA VAL A 105 2.28 -9.10 -1.37
C VAL A 105 1.32 -9.17 -0.19
N HIS A 106 1.67 -8.52 0.91
CA HIS A 106 0.86 -8.47 2.12
C HIS A 106 -0.37 -7.55 1.98
N ARG A 107 -0.32 -6.55 1.10
CA ARG A 107 -1.30 -5.47 0.81
C ARG A 107 -1.39 -4.39 1.89
N ASP A 108 -1.25 -4.73 3.15
CA ASP A 108 -1.27 -3.78 4.27
C ASP A 108 0.06 -3.76 5.02
N PHE A 109 1.17 -3.73 4.24
CA PHE A 109 2.54 -3.69 4.74
C PHE A 109 2.90 -2.25 5.18
N HIS A 110 2.51 -1.89 6.39
CA HIS A 110 2.77 -0.58 6.99
C HIS A 110 3.14 -0.69 8.47
N VAL A 111 3.72 0.37 9.03
CA VAL A 111 4.32 0.36 10.38
C VAL A 111 3.36 0.01 11.51
N SER A 112 2.03 0.15 11.32
CA SER A 112 1.04 -0.23 12.34
C SER A 112 0.80 -1.75 12.38
N ASN A 113 1.05 -2.48 11.28
CA ASN A 113 0.95 -3.93 11.19
C ASN A 113 2.29 -4.65 11.47
N LEU A 114 3.29 -3.89 11.88
CA LEU A 114 4.60 -4.39 12.29
C LEU A 114 4.73 -4.29 13.79
N MET A 115 4.80 -5.44 14.45
CA MET A 115 4.95 -5.56 15.91
C MET A 115 6.40 -5.83 16.29
N ILE A 116 6.77 -5.46 17.52
CA ILE A 116 8.09 -5.75 18.07
C ILE A 116 7.90 -6.71 19.25
N LYS A 117 8.42 -7.94 19.10
CA LYS A 117 8.45 -8.94 20.17
C LYS A 117 9.86 -9.51 20.29
N ASN A 118 10.41 -9.51 21.50
CA ASN A 118 11.77 -10.01 21.77
C ASN A 118 12.83 -9.43 20.81
N LYS A 119 12.80 -8.11 20.59
CA LYS A 119 13.69 -7.36 19.66
C LYS A 119 13.55 -7.77 18.17
N LYS A 120 12.64 -8.68 17.83
CA LYS A 120 12.32 -9.11 16.44
C LYS A 120 11.10 -8.39 15.92
N LEU A 121 11.08 -8.17 14.59
CA LEU A 121 9.89 -7.66 13.89
C LEU A 121 8.97 -8.83 13.53
N CYS A 122 7.69 -8.67 13.83
CA CYS A 122 6.62 -9.61 13.49
C CYS A 122 5.60 -8.89 12.63
N LEU A 123 5.21 -9.49 11.51
CA LEU A 123 4.18 -8.99 10.62
C LEU A 123 2.86 -9.65 10.97
N ILE A 124 1.80 -8.85 11.15
CA ILE A 124 0.44 -9.31 11.46
C ILE A 124 -0.52 -8.91 10.33
N ASP A 125 -1.72 -9.46 10.34
CA ASP A 125 -2.82 -9.08 9.43
C ASP A 125 -2.57 -9.54 7.98
N SER A 126 -2.10 -10.79 7.81
CA SER A 126 -1.70 -11.35 6.51
C SER A 126 -2.82 -12.09 5.75
N GLN A 127 -4.06 -12.13 6.28
CA GLN A 127 -5.17 -12.89 5.68
C GLN A 127 -5.57 -12.41 4.28
N ASP A 128 -5.30 -11.15 3.95
CA ASP A 128 -5.58 -10.56 2.62
C ASP A 128 -4.40 -10.61 1.65
N ALA A 129 -3.36 -11.38 1.99
CA ALA A 129 -2.17 -11.50 1.16
C ALA A 129 -2.47 -12.12 -0.21
N VAL A 130 -1.71 -11.71 -1.22
CA VAL A 130 -1.89 -12.11 -2.63
C VAL A 130 -0.55 -12.30 -3.31
N PHE A 131 -0.55 -12.87 -4.52
CA PHE A 131 0.58 -12.75 -5.42
C PHE A 131 0.39 -11.54 -6.33
N GLY A 132 1.25 -10.54 -6.19
CA GLY A 132 1.13 -9.24 -6.86
C GLY A 132 2.46 -8.68 -7.36
N ASN A 133 2.44 -7.40 -7.66
CA ASN A 133 3.61 -6.65 -8.11
C ASN A 133 4.56 -6.37 -6.94
N ILE A 134 5.84 -6.57 -7.18
CA ILE A 134 6.92 -6.43 -6.18
C ILE A 134 6.98 -5.03 -5.53
N ALA A 135 6.53 -3.99 -6.23
CA ALA A 135 6.59 -2.61 -5.73
C ALA A 135 5.46 -2.26 -4.75
N TYR A 136 4.38 -3.07 -4.67
CA TYR A 136 3.17 -2.71 -3.93
C TYR A 136 3.40 -2.48 -2.43
N ASP A 137 4.05 -3.43 -1.77
CA ASP A 137 4.26 -3.34 -0.32
C ASP A 137 5.28 -2.27 0.07
N LEU A 138 6.28 -1.99 -0.80
CA LEU A 138 7.16 -0.85 -0.59
C LEU A 138 6.40 0.47 -0.72
N ALA A 139 5.49 0.60 -1.69
CA ALA A 139 4.62 1.76 -1.81
C ALA A 139 3.70 1.92 -0.58
N SER A 140 3.19 0.81 -0.05
CA SER A 140 2.41 0.79 1.19
C SER A 140 3.19 1.29 2.40
N LEU A 141 4.47 0.92 2.49
CA LEU A 141 5.36 1.31 3.59
C LEU A 141 5.80 2.77 3.50
N ILE A 142 6.23 3.22 2.32
CA ILE A 142 6.79 4.57 2.12
C ILE A 142 5.69 5.63 2.15
N ASP A 143 4.54 5.34 1.53
CA ASP A 143 3.41 6.26 1.42
C ASP A 143 2.28 5.90 2.38
N ASP A 144 2.65 5.50 3.61
CA ASP A 144 1.67 5.30 4.69
C ASP A 144 1.09 6.64 5.15
N VAL A 145 -0.22 6.78 4.97
CA VAL A 145 -0.96 8.00 5.32
C VAL A 145 -1.01 8.30 6.83
N ARG A 146 -0.74 7.29 7.66
CA ARG A 146 -0.77 7.40 9.13
C ARG A 146 0.51 7.99 9.70
N LEU A 147 1.63 7.89 8.94
CA LEU A 147 2.94 8.38 9.38
C LEU A 147 3.54 9.34 8.35
N LYS A 148 3.32 10.64 8.57
CA LYS A 148 3.89 11.69 7.71
C LYS A 148 5.42 11.65 7.77
N THR A 149 6.05 11.62 6.59
CA THR A 149 7.51 11.61 6.43
C THR A 149 7.94 12.62 5.37
N SER A 150 9.19 13.11 5.45
CA SER A 150 9.74 14.05 4.46
C SER A 150 9.98 13.38 3.09
N LYS A 151 9.99 14.16 2.01
CA LYS A 151 10.37 13.69 0.67
C LYS A 151 11.75 13.00 0.71
N ARG A 152 12.72 13.60 1.39
CA ARG A 152 14.08 13.06 1.56
C ARG A 152 14.07 11.69 2.23
N PHE A 153 13.36 11.55 3.35
CA PHE A 153 13.27 10.26 4.04
C PHE A 153 12.64 9.16 3.16
N LYS A 154 11.60 9.50 2.39
CA LYS A 154 10.98 8.56 1.45
C LYS A 154 11.97 8.10 0.38
N GLN A 155 12.77 9.02 -0.13
CA GLN A 155 13.82 8.72 -1.11
C GLN A 155 14.90 7.82 -0.50
N ASP A 156 15.38 8.14 0.70
CA ASP A 156 16.39 7.33 1.41
C ASP A 156 15.93 5.88 1.61
N ILE A 157 14.63 5.67 1.92
CA ILE A 157 14.05 4.32 2.10
C ILE A 157 13.90 3.61 0.75
N PHE A 158 13.49 4.30 -0.29
CA PHE A 158 13.42 3.74 -1.65
C PHE A 158 14.81 3.27 -2.10
N GLU A 159 15.83 4.11 -1.95
CA GLU A 159 17.21 3.78 -2.30
C GLU A 159 17.77 2.61 -1.49
N GLU A 160 17.46 2.54 -0.19
CA GLU A 160 17.86 1.40 0.66
C GLU A 160 17.25 0.09 0.14
N TYR A 161 15.99 0.10 -0.31
CA TYR A 161 15.37 -1.06 -0.92
C TYR A 161 16.05 -1.44 -2.25
N ILE A 162 16.34 -0.47 -3.12
CA ILE A 162 17.04 -0.71 -4.38
C ILE A 162 18.43 -1.33 -4.14
N LYS A 163 19.21 -0.82 -3.17
CA LYS A 163 20.53 -1.36 -2.80
C LYS A 163 20.49 -2.85 -2.44
N THR A 164 19.37 -3.31 -1.87
CA THR A 164 19.21 -4.73 -1.50
C THR A 164 18.68 -5.60 -2.64
N ASN A 165 18.28 -5.01 -3.77
CA ASN A 165 17.68 -5.68 -4.93
C ASN A 165 18.41 -5.36 -6.25
N LYS A 166 19.75 -5.47 -6.28
CA LYS A 166 20.63 -5.00 -7.35
C LYS A 166 20.33 -5.53 -8.76
N LYS A 167 19.69 -6.70 -8.90
CA LYS A 167 19.35 -7.31 -10.20
C LYS A 167 18.04 -6.79 -10.80
N MET A 168 17.34 -5.89 -10.11
CA MET A 168 16.05 -5.38 -10.54
C MET A 168 16.23 -4.21 -11.52
N HIS A 169 15.40 -4.16 -12.57
CA HIS A 169 15.37 -3.01 -13.49
C HIS A 169 14.76 -1.79 -12.80
N ILE A 170 15.60 -0.85 -12.39
CA ILE A 170 15.25 0.25 -11.49
C ILE A 170 14.17 1.16 -12.07
N GLU A 171 14.26 1.53 -13.36
CA GLU A 171 13.26 2.42 -14.00
C GLU A 171 11.88 1.79 -14.05
N ASN A 172 11.77 0.50 -14.42
CA ASN A 172 10.51 -0.22 -14.40
C ASN A 172 9.95 -0.34 -12.99
N PHE A 173 10.82 -0.55 -12.00
CA PHE A 173 10.39 -0.62 -10.60
C PHE A 173 9.89 0.75 -10.11
N LYS A 174 10.58 1.82 -10.42
CA LYS A 174 10.16 3.19 -10.09
C LYS A 174 8.81 3.52 -10.72
N ASN A 175 8.63 3.20 -12.02
CA ASN A 175 7.34 3.36 -12.70
C ASN A 175 6.21 2.62 -11.96
N ASP A 176 6.42 1.35 -11.64
CA ASP A 176 5.40 0.54 -10.96
C ASP A 176 5.13 1.02 -9.53
N PHE A 177 6.18 1.43 -8.81
CA PHE A 177 6.06 2.00 -7.48
C PHE A 177 5.22 3.28 -7.48
N GLU A 178 5.46 4.21 -8.41
CA GLU A 178 4.70 5.46 -8.51
C GLU A 178 3.23 5.19 -8.86
N ILE A 179 2.96 4.34 -9.87
CA ILE A 179 1.59 3.97 -10.25
C ILE A 179 0.85 3.29 -9.09
N LEU A 180 1.46 2.31 -8.46
CA LEU A 180 0.83 1.56 -7.36
C LEU A 180 0.62 2.42 -6.12
N SER A 181 1.51 3.37 -5.84
CA SER A 181 1.30 4.36 -4.79
C SER A 181 0.08 5.23 -5.06
N VAL A 182 -0.09 5.75 -6.28
CA VAL A 182 -1.29 6.54 -6.69
C VAL A 182 -2.56 5.70 -6.52
N LEU A 183 -2.60 4.49 -7.11
CA LEU A 183 -3.78 3.62 -7.04
C LEU A 183 -4.15 3.26 -5.60
N ARG A 184 -3.13 2.97 -4.77
CA ARG A 184 -3.33 2.67 -3.36
C ARG A 184 -3.86 3.87 -2.58
N ASN A 185 -3.36 5.07 -2.81
CA ASN A 185 -3.84 6.26 -2.12
C ASN A 185 -5.26 6.65 -2.55
N LEU A 186 -5.64 6.46 -3.82
CA LEU A 186 -7.03 6.58 -4.27
C LEU A 186 -7.95 5.58 -3.56
N LYS A 187 -7.54 4.29 -3.48
CA LYS A 187 -8.24 3.27 -2.68
C LYS A 187 -8.45 3.73 -1.24
N ILE A 188 -7.39 4.23 -0.58
CA ILE A 188 -7.44 4.70 0.81
C ILE A 188 -8.43 5.85 0.99
N ILE A 189 -8.42 6.85 0.11
CA ILE A 189 -9.37 7.96 0.14
C ILE A 189 -10.80 7.43 0.03
N GLY A 190 -11.06 6.49 -0.88
CA GLY A 190 -12.36 5.83 -1.04
C GLY A 190 -12.77 5.06 0.22
N ILE A 191 -11.89 4.23 0.77
CA ILE A 191 -12.14 3.44 1.99
C ILE A 191 -12.44 4.37 3.19
N PHE A 192 -11.64 5.40 3.42
CA PHE A 192 -11.81 6.30 4.56
C PHE A 192 -13.10 7.11 4.45
N THR A 193 -13.49 7.50 3.25
CA THR A 193 -14.78 8.12 3.01
C THR A 193 -15.92 7.16 3.28
N ARG A 194 -15.82 5.91 2.81
CA ARG A 194 -16.80 4.84 3.08
C ARG A 194 -16.96 4.59 4.58
N LEU A 195 -15.85 4.42 5.30
CA LEU A 195 -15.85 4.21 6.75
C LEU A 195 -16.55 5.35 7.50
N SER A 196 -16.33 6.60 7.04
CA SER A 196 -17.01 7.76 7.64
C SER A 196 -18.52 7.78 7.37
N ILE A 197 -18.94 7.47 6.13
CA ILE A 197 -20.36 7.56 5.73
C ILE A 197 -21.15 6.37 6.26
N ARG A 198 -20.66 5.13 5.98
CA ARG A 198 -21.36 3.90 6.27
C ARG A 198 -21.22 3.49 7.74
N ASP A 199 -19.97 3.52 8.25
CA ASP A 199 -19.64 2.93 9.55
C ASP A 199 -19.46 3.99 10.65
N LYS A 200 -19.75 5.29 10.34
CA LYS A 200 -19.65 6.45 11.25
C LYS A 200 -18.26 6.66 11.88
N LYS A 201 -17.22 6.07 11.28
CA LYS A 201 -15.83 6.17 11.73
C LYS A 201 -15.15 7.43 11.17
N HIS A 202 -15.54 8.61 11.65
CA HIS A 202 -15.09 9.90 11.10
C HIS A 202 -13.59 10.18 11.31
N ASN A 203 -12.95 9.54 12.29
CA ASN A 203 -11.53 9.71 12.60
C ASN A 203 -10.58 9.43 11.43
N TYR A 204 -11.00 8.67 10.42
CA TYR A 204 -10.21 8.37 9.24
C TYR A 204 -10.12 9.54 8.25
N LEU A 205 -11.08 10.48 8.28
CA LEU A 205 -11.09 11.62 7.34
C LEU A 205 -9.87 12.52 7.47
N LYS A 206 -9.26 12.60 8.64
CA LYS A 206 -8.04 13.39 8.89
C LYS A 206 -6.82 12.96 8.06
N PHE A 207 -6.84 11.74 7.51
CA PHE A 207 -5.75 11.22 6.69
C PHE A 207 -5.90 11.55 5.19
N ILE A 208 -7.10 11.93 4.74
CA ILE A 208 -7.40 12.20 3.32
C ILE A 208 -6.52 13.33 2.75
N PRO A 209 -6.32 14.48 3.42
CA PRO A 209 -5.47 15.54 2.87
C PRO A 209 -4.04 15.09 2.60
N TYR A 210 -3.50 14.21 3.48
CA TYR A 210 -2.16 13.69 3.27
C TYR A 210 -2.11 12.63 2.16
N ALA A 211 -3.15 11.81 2.01
CA ALA A 211 -3.26 10.87 0.89
C ALA A 211 -3.25 11.61 -0.46
N TRP A 212 -3.94 12.76 -0.57
CA TRP A 212 -3.88 13.63 -1.75
C TRP A 212 -2.46 14.14 -2.00
N LYS A 213 -1.79 14.68 -0.99
CA LYS A 213 -0.41 15.14 -1.11
C LYS A 213 0.53 14.04 -1.60
N LEU A 214 0.30 12.78 -1.19
CA LEU A 214 1.08 11.65 -1.68
C LEU A 214 0.83 11.35 -3.16
N ILE A 215 -0.41 11.47 -3.64
CA ILE A 215 -0.74 11.35 -5.06
C ILE A 215 -0.04 12.44 -5.86
N GLU A 216 -0.16 13.70 -5.45
CA GLU A 216 0.49 14.85 -6.08
C GLU A 216 2.01 14.62 -6.20
N GLN A 217 2.68 14.20 -5.12
CA GLN A 217 4.12 13.92 -5.13
C GLN A 217 4.54 12.83 -6.12
N ARG A 218 3.64 11.93 -6.55
CA ARG A 218 3.93 10.88 -7.53
C ARG A 218 3.54 11.27 -8.95
N THR A 219 2.80 12.34 -9.14
CA THR A 219 2.33 12.83 -10.44
C THR A 219 3.03 14.12 -10.89
N GLU A 220 3.69 14.84 -9.97
CA GLU A 220 4.57 15.96 -10.29
C GLU A 220 5.84 15.44 -11.02
N LYS A 221 5.89 15.61 -12.35
CA LYS A 221 7.09 15.46 -13.19
C LYS A 221 7.37 16.73 -13.92
#